data_90235300dda5e5b7ccb210490a360793
#
_entry.id   90235300dda5e5b7ccb210490a360793
#
_cell.length_a   1.000
_cell.length_b   1.000
_cell.length_c   1.000
_cell.angle_alpha   90.00
_cell.angle_beta   90.00
_cell.angle_gamma   90.00
#
_symmetry.space_group_name_H-M   'P 1'
#
loop_
_entity.id
_entity.type
_entity.pdbx_description
1 polymer ?
#
loop_
_entity_poly.entity_id
_entity_poly.type
_entity_poly.pdbx_seq_one_letter_code
_entity_poly.pdbx_strand_id
1 'polypeptide(L)'
;MKVGLSMERYRGYRIEQTENGFRITLDDGSGKHTHIKSKSFCKRLIDFVVDNKVPPRVSNYILESCIRLSSNENYIQKISKLIETRKLKDKQYYFNPHKKRF
;
A
#
# COMPACT_ATOMS: atom_id res chain seq x y z
N MET A 1 -21.25 -3.18 21.72
CA MET A 1 -21.65 -3.07 20.43
C MET A 1 -20.92 -2.03 19.65
N LYS A 2 -20.59 -2.33 18.49
CA LYS A 2 -19.77 -1.46 17.70
C LYS A 2 -20.56 -0.54 16.84
N VAL A 3 -21.41 0.18 17.44
CA VAL A 3 -22.36 0.97 16.71
C VAL A 3 -21.77 1.95 15.73
N GLY A 4 -20.71 2.58 16.06
CA GLY A 4 -20.19 3.61 15.18
C GLY A 4 -19.27 3.11 14.10
N LEU A 5 -18.93 1.82 14.11
CA LEU A 5 -17.98 1.29 13.16
C LEU A 5 -18.69 0.66 11.98
N SER A 6 -18.13 0.82 10.80
CA SER A 6 -18.73 0.29 9.61
C SER A 6 -17.80 -0.67 8.90
N MET A 7 -18.36 -1.51 8.06
CA MET A 7 -17.60 -2.44 7.26
C MET A 7 -18.24 -2.48 5.88
N GLU A 8 -17.40 -2.44 4.86
CA GLU A 8 -17.86 -2.43 3.48
C GLU A 8 -17.01 -3.40 2.67
N ARG A 9 -17.62 -4.04 1.68
CA ARG A 9 -16.87 -4.92 0.79
C ARG A 9 -16.71 -4.26 -0.56
N TYR A 10 -15.53 -4.42 -1.14
CA TYR A 10 -15.23 -3.79 -2.40
C TYR A 10 -14.22 -4.64 -3.18
N ARG A 11 -14.63 -5.17 -4.32
CA ARG A 11 -13.78 -5.93 -5.23
C ARG A 11 -12.96 -7.04 -4.54
N GLY A 12 -13.60 -7.75 -3.61
CA GLY A 12 -12.94 -8.86 -2.93
C GLY A 12 -12.18 -8.49 -1.68
N TYR A 13 -12.33 -7.24 -1.24
CA TYR A 13 -11.69 -6.78 -0.01
C TYR A 13 -12.73 -6.26 0.96
N ARG A 14 -12.41 -6.33 2.25
CA ARG A 14 -13.21 -5.73 3.30
C ARG A 14 -12.55 -4.45 3.76
N ILE A 15 -13.31 -3.39 3.87
CA ILE A 15 -12.84 -2.13 4.39
C ILE A 15 -13.55 -1.92 5.72
N GLU A 16 -12.79 -1.96 6.81
CA GLU A 16 -13.36 -1.83 8.15
C GLU A 16 -12.87 -0.57 8.81
N GLN A 17 -13.77 0.18 9.41
CA GLN A 17 -13.41 1.38 10.12
C GLN A 17 -12.77 0.99 11.46
N THR A 18 -11.68 1.65 11.80
CA THR A 18 -10.99 1.45 13.06
C THR A 18 -10.94 2.78 13.80
N GLU A 19 -10.34 2.79 14.97
CA GLU A 19 -10.22 4.03 15.73
C GLU A 19 -9.41 5.09 15.02
N ASN A 20 -8.40 4.68 14.27
CA ASN A 20 -7.49 5.63 13.64
C ASN A 20 -7.55 5.67 12.14
N GLY A 21 -8.58 5.09 11.55
CA GLY A 21 -8.69 5.06 10.12
C GLY A 21 -9.42 3.84 9.63
N PHE A 22 -8.84 3.12 8.70
CA PHE A 22 -9.50 1.97 8.09
C PHE A 22 -8.52 0.83 7.90
N ARG A 23 -9.02 -0.38 7.99
CA ARG A 23 -8.24 -1.58 7.69
C ARG A 23 -8.82 -2.24 6.48
N ILE A 24 -7.97 -2.48 5.48
CA ILE A 24 -8.37 -3.22 4.29
C ILE A 24 -7.85 -4.63 4.42
N THR A 25 -8.72 -5.61 4.27
CA THR A 25 -8.33 -7.02 4.37
C THR A 25 -8.75 -7.75 3.11
N LEU A 26 -7.83 -8.52 2.55
CA LEU A 26 -8.15 -9.36 1.40
C LEU A 26 -9.06 -10.50 1.89
N ASP A 27 -10.21 -10.62 1.27
CA ASP A 27 -11.23 -11.56 1.73
C ASP A 27 -11.07 -12.94 1.10
N ASP A 28 -9.89 -13.53 1.29
CA ASP A 28 -9.60 -14.85 0.74
C ASP A 28 -9.12 -15.81 1.83
N GLY A 29 -9.24 -15.41 3.08
CA GLY A 29 -8.82 -16.24 4.19
C GLY A 29 -7.35 -16.16 4.53
N SER A 30 -6.58 -15.40 3.77
CA SER A 30 -5.14 -15.30 4.01
C SER A 30 -4.78 -14.38 5.17
N GLY A 31 -5.66 -13.44 5.50
CA GLY A 31 -5.35 -12.47 6.53
C GLY A 31 -4.52 -11.30 6.05
N LYS A 32 -4.22 -11.22 4.78
CA LYS A 32 -3.47 -10.09 4.24
C LYS A 32 -4.24 -8.81 4.43
N HIS A 33 -3.59 -7.79 4.98
CA HIS A 33 -4.27 -6.53 5.26
C HIS A 33 -3.30 -5.37 5.34
N THR A 34 -3.85 -4.17 5.31
CA THR A 34 -3.08 -2.95 5.52
C THR A 34 -3.99 -1.91 6.16
N HIS A 35 -3.39 -0.84 6.65
CA HIS A 35 -4.11 0.23 7.33
C HIS A 35 -3.97 1.52 6.55
N ILE A 36 -5.10 2.18 6.27
CA ILE A 36 -5.14 3.41 5.49
C ILE A 36 -6.01 4.42 6.25
N LYS A 37 -5.61 5.66 6.25
CA LYS A 37 -6.34 6.68 7.00
C LYS A 37 -7.57 7.22 6.30
N SER A 38 -7.55 7.27 5.00
CA SER A 38 -8.65 7.85 4.23
C SER A 38 -9.52 6.80 3.59
N LYS A 39 -10.83 6.88 3.83
CA LYS A 39 -11.75 5.92 3.25
C LYS A 39 -11.76 6.00 1.72
N SER A 40 -11.74 7.20 1.18
CA SER A 40 -11.77 7.33 -0.27
C SER A 40 -10.51 6.74 -0.89
N PHE A 41 -9.39 6.82 -0.21
CA PHE A 41 -8.18 6.24 -0.75
C PHE A 41 -8.18 4.72 -0.66
N CYS A 42 -8.92 4.15 0.27
CA CYS A 42 -9.03 2.69 0.37
C CYS A 42 -9.48 2.07 -0.94
N LYS A 43 -10.54 2.62 -1.52
CA LYS A 43 -11.06 2.06 -2.77
C LYS A 43 -10.09 2.28 -3.91
N ARG A 44 -9.44 3.43 -3.95
CA ARG A 44 -8.45 3.69 -4.99
C ARG A 44 -7.28 2.72 -4.90
N LEU A 45 -6.84 2.45 -3.68
CA LEU A 45 -5.76 1.51 -3.48
C LEU A 45 -6.15 0.11 -3.95
N ILE A 46 -7.35 -0.32 -3.59
CA ILE A 46 -7.85 -1.62 -4.02
C ILE A 46 -7.90 -1.69 -5.55
N ASP A 47 -8.36 -0.61 -6.18
CA ASP A 47 -8.42 -0.57 -7.64
C ASP A 47 -7.03 -0.76 -8.26
N PHE A 48 -6.02 -0.09 -7.73
CA PHE A 48 -4.66 -0.28 -8.24
C PHE A 48 -4.22 -1.73 -8.09
N VAL A 49 -4.46 -2.31 -6.93
CA VAL A 49 -4.04 -3.68 -6.67
C VAL A 49 -4.75 -4.67 -7.57
N VAL A 50 -6.06 -4.56 -7.66
CA VAL A 50 -6.85 -5.50 -8.46
C VAL A 50 -6.51 -5.38 -9.95
N ASP A 51 -6.29 -4.16 -10.41
CA ASP A 51 -5.96 -3.93 -11.81
C ASP A 51 -4.46 -4.06 -12.10
N ASN A 52 -3.68 -4.44 -11.10
CA ASN A 52 -2.23 -4.62 -11.22
C ASN A 52 -1.51 -3.38 -11.72
N LYS A 53 -1.94 -2.22 -11.23
CA LYS A 53 -1.35 -0.95 -11.61
C LYS A 53 -0.58 -0.34 -10.45
N VAL A 54 0.46 0.41 -10.78
CA VAL A 54 1.30 1.05 -9.77
C VAL A 54 0.77 2.45 -9.51
N PRO A 55 0.38 2.78 -8.27
CA PRO A 55 -0.09 4.13 -7.98
C PRO A 55 1.06 5.12 -8.13
N PRO A 56 0.81 6.24 -8.83
CA PRO A 56 1.87 7.23 -9.04
C PRO A 56 2.06 8.14 -7.85
N ARG A 57 3.31 8.56 -7.64
CA ARG A 57 3.63 9.58 -6.64
C ARG A 57 3.15 9.28 -5.23
N VAL A 58 3.23 8.03 -4.85
CA VAL A 58 2.84 7.65 -3.50
C VAL A 58 4.09 7.29 -2.69
N SER A 59 3.93 7.26 -1.37
CA SER A 59 5.02 6.93 -0.48
C SER A 59 5.33 5.44 -0.54
N ASN A 60 6.49 5.06 0.02
CA ASN A 60 6.83 3.65 0.10
C ASN A 60 5.83 2.88 0.94
N TYR A 61 5.24 3.54 1.95
CA TYR A 61 4.24 2.87 2.77
C TYR A 61 3.06 2.41 1.91
N ILE A 62 2.61 3.27 0.98
CA ILE A 62 1.50 2.90 0.10
C ILE A 62 1.91 1.78 -0.86
N LEU A 63 3.13 1.83 -1.37
CA LEU A 63 3.62 0.76 -2.23
C LEU A 63 3.68 -0.56 -1.47
N GLU A 64 4.12 -0.53 -0.23
CA GLU A 64 4.15 -1.73 0.59
C GLU A 64 2.75 -2.23 0.90
N SER A 65 1.80 -1.32 1.04
CA SER A 65 0.40 -1.70 1.21
C SER A 65 -0.12 -2.46 0.00
N CYS A 66 0.30 -2.04 -1.20
CA CYS A 66 -0.08 -2.77 -2.41
C CYS A 66 0.45 -4.20 -2.37
N ILE A 67 1.68 -4.36 -1.92
CA ILE A 67 2.28 -5.69 -1.79
C ILE A 67 1.48 -6.54 -0.80
N ARG A 68 1.11 -5.95 0.33
CA ARG A 68 0.38 -6.70 1.36
C ARG A 68 -0.98 -7.16 0.87
N LEU A 69 -1.59 -6.41 -0.02
CA LEU A 69 -2.94 -6.72 -0.48
C LEU A 69 -3.01 -7.56 -1.75
N SER A 70 -1.89 -7.71 -2.45
CA SER A 70 -1.91 -8.40 -3.73
C SER A 70 -1.70 -9.90 -3.59
N SER A 71 -2.32 -10.65 -4.49
CA SER A 71 -2.06 -12.08 -4.61
C SER A 71 -1.30 -12.37 -5.89
N ASN A 72 -0.96 -11.35 -6.66
CA ASN A 72 -0.28 -11.52 -7.93
C ASN A 72 1.22 -11.37 -7.74
N GLU A 73 1.94 -12.45 -7.87
CA GLU A 73 3.37 -12.46 -7.61
C GLU A 73 4.15 -11.52 -8.52
N ASN A 74 3.77 -11.45 -9.78
CA ASN A 74 4.46 -10.55 -10.70
C ASN A 74 4.28 -9.09 -10.31
N TYR A 75 3.09 -8.75 -9.85
CA TYR A 75 2.80 -7.41 -9.39
C TYR A 75 3.61 -7.10 -8.13
N ILE A 76 3.64 -8.05 -7.20
CA ILE A 76 4.39 -7.89 -5.96
C ILE A 76 5.87 -7.65 -6.26
N GLN A 77 6.44 -8.41 -7.18
CA GLN A 77 7.84 -8.26 -7.52
C GLN A 77 8.11 -6.92 -8.18
N LYS A 78 7.21 -6.47 -9.02
CA LYS A 78 7.34 -5.19 -9.68
C LYS A 78 7.37 -4.04 -8.67
N ILE A 79 6.44 -4.06 -7.72
CA ILE A 79 6.39 -3.03 -6.68
C ILE A 79 7.60 -3.12 -5.77
N SER A 80 8.00 -4.33 -5.40
CA SER A 80 9.16 -4.52 -4.54
C SER A 80 10.41 -3.94 -5.18
N LYS A 81 10.56 -4.14 -6.47
CA LYS A 81 11.70 -3.62 -7.19
C LYS A 81 11.69 -2.09 -7.22
N LEU A 82 10.52 -1.51 -7.36
CA LEU A 82 10.40 -0.07 -7.34
C LEU A 82 10.82 0.50 -5.99
N ILE A 83 10.39 -0.13 -4.91
CA ILE A 83 10.76 0.30 -3.56
C ILE A 83 12.27 0.20 -3.39
N GLU A 84 12.85 -0.89 -3.83
CA GLU A 84 14.28 -1.10 -3.77
C GLU A 84 15.05 -0.01 -4.51
N THR A 85 14.59 0.32 -5.70
CA THR A 85 15.22 1.35 -6.51
C THR A 85 15.17 2.69 -5.81
N ARG A 86 14.06 3.01 -5.18
CA ARG A 86 13.93 4.25 -4.41
C ARG A 86 14.91 4.31 -3.26
N LYS A 87 15.05 3.20 -2.53
CA LYS A 87 15.95 3.14 -1.39
C LYS A 87 17.40 3.26 -1.83
N LEU A 88 17.75 2.67 -2.94
CA LEU A 88 19.10 2.79 -3.47
C LEU A 88 19.42 4.20 -3.88
N LYS A 89 18.48 4.88 -4.50
CA LYS A 89 18.68 6.27 -4.89
C LYS A 89 18.90 7.16 -3.67
N ASP A 90 18.12 6.95 -2.64
CA ASP A 90 18.27 7.71 -1.42
C ASP A 90 19.64 7.46 -0.79
N LYS A 91 20.08 6.22 -0.76
CA LYS A 91 21.38 5.88 -0.24
C LYS A 91 22.48 6.58 -1.02
N GLN A 92 22.40 6.52 -2.34
CA GLN A 92 23.40 7.16 -3.17
C GLN A 92 23.46 8.66 -2.92
N TYR A 93 22.31 9.25 -2.76
CA TYR A 93 22.25 10.67 -2.50
C TYR A 93 22.95 11.03 -1.20
N TYR A 94 22.70 10.29 -0.14
CA TYR A 94 23.29 10.57 1.15
C TYR A 94 24.77 10.28 1.24
N PHE A 95 25.24 9.27 0.51
CA PHE A 95 26.63 8.87 0.56
C PHE A 95 27.49 9.46 -0.52
N ASN A 96 26.95 10.28 -1.37
CA ASN A 96 27.70 10.88 -2.44
C ASN A 96 28.48 12.08 -1.91
N PRO A 97 29.80 12.03 -1.87
CA PRO A 97 30.59 13.14 -1.30
C PRO A 97 30.38 14.43 -2.02
N HIS A 98 30.14 14.41 -3.30
CA HIS A 98 29.94 15.64 -4.02
C HIS A 98 28.70 16.35 -3.57
N LYS A 99 27.71 15.62 -3.21
CA LYS A 99 26.52 16.25 -2.74
C LYS A 99 26.69 16.85 -1.40
N LYS A 100 27.55 16.31 -0.61
CA LYS A 100 27.73 16.81 0.70
C LYS A 100 28.51 18.05 0.76
N ARG A 101 29.19 18.32 -0.28
CA ARG A 101 30.05 19.43 -0.27
C ARG A 101 29.43 20.63 -0.63
N PHE A 102 28.30 20.69 -0.87
CA PHE A 102 27.77 21.92 -1.31
C PHE A 102 26.64 22.24 -0.54
#